data_27b915cbcd6a33ad89b8ad414b350c0a
#
_entry.id   27b915cbcd6a33ad89b8ad414b350c0a
#
_cell.length_a   1.000
_cell.length_b   1.000
_cell.length_c   1.000
_cell.angle_alpha   90.00
_cell.angle_beta   90.00
_cell.angle_gamma   90.00
#
_symmetry.space_group_name_H-M   'P 1'
#
loop_
_entity.id
_entity.type
_entity.pdbx_description
1 polymer ?
#
loop_
_entity_poly.entity_id
_entity_poly.type
_entity_poly.pdbx_seq_one_letter_code
_entity_poly.pdbx_strand_id
1 'polypeptide(L)'
;MKKFSSFLFAVTLTALFTACSSNSDDPTPAPKPNPGDKDFNGVIFATGITNPEGNSGNVYLQALPSFLPGTYDNSNSIPCGFGSTPIVTESGSVYTFPDYMGNTKAEITRYKINGDGTWVKQGALSIPASAAACNIVEASKEKAYVSLQGLGIVRIFNPTTMTKIADIDLNDLKQKETRVAPAAMIIRDGKLFVGLNQMNGQYMPTCNNIELAMIDVKTDKVEKHIVNTSLELCFATRPIDPGSIFMDENKDIYINCIGSFGFIPGLNGGIVRIKNGSTDVDPDYYIRLDKTEVAGLTTKHADFFGMVYYGGNGKVYAYANSFRLDPNGLKNPYVSLTNIPVVIDLKQKTVAVIKGMEISNPQGIAIGKHKNLIVFGSANKKANGFYTYNPDTKKVGGPVIQVKGNPSFFHSFAK
;
A
#
# COMPACT_ATOMS: atom_id res chain seq x y z
N MET A 1 -27.87 -50.56 -44.98
CA MET A 1 -27.51 -51.99 -45.04
C MET A 1 -26.41 -52.25 -44.06
N LYS A 2 -26.60 -53.36 -43.22
CA LYS A 2 -25.75 -54.08 -42.28
C LYS A 2 -25.40 -53.31 -41.03
N LYS A 3 -26.01 -53.47 -39.87
CA LYS A 3 -26.32 -54.57 -38.90
C LYS A 3 -25.10 -55.30 -38.39
N PHE A 4 -25.10 -55.46 -37.07
CA PHE A 4 -24.55 -56.44 -36.14
C PHE A 4 -23.45 -55.89 -35.20
N SER A 5 -23.35 -56.23 -33.92
CA SER A 5 -24.23 -56.93 -32.95
C SER A 5 -23.55 -56.79 -31.57
N SER A 6 -24.34 -56.86 -30.55
CA SER A 6 -24.05 -56.92 -29.13
C SER A 6 -23.09 -58.05 -28.72
N PHE A 7 -22.33 -57.84 -27.63
CA PHE A 7 -22.08 -58.95 -26.68
C PHE A 7 -21.99 -58.42 -25.25
N LEU A 8 -22.88 -58.96 -24.45
CA LEU A 8 -23.06 -58.75 -23.00
C LEU A 8 -22.22 -59.88 -22.32
N PHE A 9 -21.41 -59.53 -21.29
CA PHE A 9 -20.92 -60.51 -20.33
C PHE A 9 -21.11 -59.97 -18.93
N ALA A 10 -22.07 -60.55 -18.23
CA ALA A 10 -22.25 -60.41 -16.80
C ALA A 10 -21.44 -61.46 -16.08
N VAL A 11 -20.65 -61.12 -15.09
CA VAL A 11 -20.09 -62.05 -14.09
C VAL A 11 -20.44 -61.50 -12.71
N THR A 12 -21.37 -62.19 -12.10
CA THR A 12 -21.70 -62.10 -10.66
C THR A 12 -20.66 -62.87 -9.86
N LEU A 13 -20.07 -62.27 -8.86
CA LEU A 13 -19.34 -63.02 -7.83
C LEU A 13 -19.76 -62.46 -6.44
N THR A 14 -20.42 -63.37 -5.73
CA THR A 14 -20.81 -63.28 -4.32
C THR A 14 -19.59 -63.36 -3.42
N ALA A 15 -19.47 -62.46 -2.46
CA ALA A 15 -18.46 -62.54 -1.41
C ALA A 15 -19.10 -62.47 -0.03
N LEU A 16 -18.70 -63.42 0.77
CA LEU A 16 -19.10 -63.67 2.14
C LEU A 16 -18.60 -62.57 3.10
N PHE A 17 -19.50 -62.20 4.01
CA PHE A 17 -19.14 -61.41 5.20
C PHE A 17 -18.51 -62.32 6.25
N THR A 18 -17.33 -61.96 6.71
CA THR A 18 -16.83 -62.35 8.03
C THR A 18 -16.58 -61.08 8.84
N ALA A 19 -17.39 -60.86 9.85
CA ALA A 19 -17.18 -59.88 10.88
C ALA A 19 -16.10 -60.39 11.84
N CYS A 20 -15.05 -59.58 12.03
CA CYS A 20 -14.21 -59.63 13.23
C CYS A 20 -14.10 -58.22 13.78
N SER A 21 -14.69 -58.01 14.94
CA SER A 21 -14.48 -56.85 15.79
C SER A 21 -13.11 -56.95 16.45
N SER A 22 -12.28 -55.94 16.28
CA SER A 22 -11.20 -55.65 17.24
C SER A 22 -11.10 -54.15 17.36
N ASN A 23 -11.52 -53.65 18.51
CA ASN A 23 -11.18 -52.29 18.98
C ASN A 23 -9.65 -52.21 19.10
N SER A 24 -9.05 -51.35 18.32
CA SER A 24 -7.77 -50.75 18.64
C SER A 24 -7.88 -49.27 18.32
N ASP A 25 -8.06 -48.47 19.39
CA ASP A 25 -7.88 -47.04 19.36
C ASP A 25 -6.39 -46.72 19.13
N ASP A 26 -5.95 -46.82 17.89
CA ASP A 26 -4.68 -46.25 17.47
C ASP A 26 -4.98 -44.85 16.93
N PRO A 27 -4.42 -43.77 17.52
CA PRO A 27 -4.63 -42.43 17.00
C PRO A 27 -4.04 -42.37 15.59
N THR A 28 -4.89 -42.09 14.61
CA THR A 28 -4.47 -41.77 13.24
C THR A 28 -3.31 -40.79 13.31
N PRO A 29 -2.11 -41.08 12.79
CA PRO A 29 -1.01 -40.11 12.80
C PRO A 29 -1.46 -38.84 12.11
N ALA A 30 -1.28 -37.71 12.81
CA ALA A 30 -1.55 -36.39 12.21
C ALA A 30 -0.81 -36.31 10.86
N PRO A 31 -1.46 -35.79 9.81
CA PRO A 31 -0.82 -35.69 8.49
C PRO A 31 0.48 -34.91 8.67
N LYS A 32 1.59 -35.50 8.17
CA LYS A 32 2.89 -34.82 8.18
C LYS A 32 2.73 -33.49 7.47
N PRO A 33 3.22 -32.38 8.04
CA PRO A 33 3.15 -31.08 7.39
C PRO A 33 3.79 -31.19 5.99
N ASN A 34 3.05 -30.74 4.98
CA ASN A 34 3.60 -30.62 3.63
C ASN A 34 4.83 -29.69 3.70
N PRO A 35 5.93 -29.93 2.96
CA PRO A 35 7.09 -29.03 2.91
C PRO A 35 6.74 -27.56 2.57
N GLY A 36 5.52 -27.29 2.04
CA GLY A 36 4.97 -25.96 1.75
C GLY A 36 4.32 -25.20 2.92
N ASP A 37 4.18 -25.82 4.11
CA ASP A 37 3.46 -25.23 5.26
C ASP A 37 4.31 -24.29 6.15
N LYS A 38 5.54 -23.97 5.74
CA LYS A 38 6.32 -22.93 6.43
C LYS A 38 5.80 -21.55 6.06
N ASP A 39 5.62 -20.71 7.07
CA ASP A 39 5.32 -19.30 6.84
C ASP A 39 6.41 -18.65 5.99
N PHE A 40 6.00 -17.85 5.02
CA PHE A 40 6.94 -17.09 4.19
C PHE A 40 7.68 -16.07 5.05
N ASN A 41 9.01 -16.10 5.01
CA ASN A 41 9.89 -15.20 5.78
C ASN A 41 10.84 -14.42 4.87
N GLY A 42 10.44 -14.23 3.63
CA GLY A 42 11.21 -13.55 2.61
C GLY A 42 10.83 -12.09 2.42
N VAL A 43 11.04 -11.61 1.21
CA VAL A 43 10.68 -10.27 0.78
C VAL A 43 9.82 -10.29 -0.46
N ILE A 44 8.94 -9.30 -0.60
CA ILE A 44 8.23 -9.03 -1.84
C ILE A 44 8.56 -7.62 -2.31
N PHE A 45 8.62 -7.45 -3.64
CA PHE A 45 8.87 -6.16 -4.25
C PHE A 45 8.15 -6.06 -5.60
N ALA A 46 7.81 -4.85 -6.00
CA ALA A 46 7.22 -4.59 -7.30
C ALA A 46 8.17 -3.79 -8.20
N THR A 47 8.07 -4.09 -9.51
CA THR A 47 8.79 -3.40 -10.56
C THR A 47 7.82 -2.91 -11.63
N GLY A 48 7.79 -1.59 -11.86
CA GLY A 48 7.00 -0.96 -12.92
C GLY A 48 7.81 -0.82 -14.20
N ILE A 49 7.26 -1.30 -15.31
CA ILE A 49 7.78 -1.04 -16.66
C ILE A 49 6.86 0.00 -17.29
N THR A 50 7.34 1.23 -17.41
CA THR A 50 6.53 2.37 -17.87
C THR A 50 6.83 2.69 -19.34
N ASN A 51 5.87 3.35 -20.01
CA ASN A 51 6.13 4.03 -21.28
C ASN A 51 7.12 5.19 -21.07
N PRO A 52 7.66 5.79 -22.16
CA PRO A 52 8.64 6.88 -22.06
C PRO A 52 8.12 8.11 -21.31
N GLU A 53 6.82 8.39 -21.37
CA GLU A 53 6.17 9.50 -20.67
C GLU A 53 5.95 9.22 -19.17
N GLY A 54 6.04 7.95 -18.75
CA GLY A 54 5.87 7.52 -17.37
C GLY A 54 4.43 7.51 -16.85
N ASN A 55 3.44 7.70 -17.72
CA ASN A 55 2.02 7.83 -17.34
C ASN A 55 1.19 6.55 -17.57
N SER A 56 1.78 5.51 -18.11
CA SER A 56 1.20 4.17 -18.26
C SER A 56 2.27 3.09 -18.20
N GLY A 57 1.86 1.84 -17.97
CA GLY A 57 2.80 0.73 -17.89
C GLY A 57 2.20 -0.54 -17.34
N ASN A 58 3.07 -1.48 -16.99
CA ASN A 58 2.74 -2.72 -16.31
C ASN A 58 3.54 -2.83 -15.02
N VAL A 59 2.96 -3.39 -13.98
CA VAL A 59 3.63 -3.62 -12.70
C VAL A 59 3.66 -5.12 -12.40
N TYR A 60 4.81 -5.58 -11.94
CA TYR A 60 5.12 -6.98 -11.67
C TYR A 60 5.54 -7.13 -10.21
N LEU A 61 4.81 -7.97 -9.46
CA LEU A 61 5.06 -8.25 -8.05
C LEU A 61 5.76 -9.59 -7.90
N GLN A 62 6.90 -9.61 -7.24
CA GLN A 62 7.75 -10.78 -7.04
C GLN A 62 7.91 -11.11 -5.56
N ALA A 63 8.11 -12.41 -5.26
CA ALA A 63 8.46 -12.89 -3.94
C ALA A 63 9.82 -13.59 -4.00
N LEU A 64 10.71 -13.26 -3.07
CA LEU A 64 12.00 -13.92 -2.89
C LEU A 64 12.07 -14.52 -1.48
N PRO A 65 12.51 -15.77 -1.34
CA PRO A 65 12.65 -16.42 -0.02
C PRO A 65 13.64 -15.70 0.91
N SER A 66 14.50 -14.84 0.36
CA SER A 66 15.48 -14.07 1.12
C SER A 66 15.87 -12.78 0.41
N PHE A 67 16.31 -11.78 1.19
CA PHE A 67 16.81 -10.49 0.68
C PHE A 67 18.30 -10.61 0.34
N LEU A 68 18.61 -11.13 -0.87
CA LEU A 68 19.97 -11.38 -1.34
C LEU A 68 20.34 -10.45 -2.50
N PRO A 69 21.62 -10.07 -2.61
CA PRO A 69 22.12 -9.30 -3.75
C PRO A 69 21.90 -10.04 -5.07
N GLY A 70 21.40 -9.31 -6.08
CA GLY A 70 21.18 -9.86 -7.40
C GLY A 70 20.46 -8.91 -8.35
N THR A 71 20.45 -9.28 -9.62
CA THR A 71 19.63 -8.65 -10.65
C THR A 71 18.45 -9.55 -10.97
N TYR A 72 17.25 -9.01 -10.83
CA TYR A 72 16.02 -9.75 -10.99
C TYR A 72 15.23 -9.23 -12.19
N ASP A 73 14.79 -10.14 -13.01
CA ASP A 73 13.81 -9.86 -14.06
C ASP A 73 12.38 -10.17 -13.56
N ASN A 74 11.39 -10.02 -14.43
CA ASN A 74 9.99 -10.19 -14.06
C ASN A 74 9.43 -11.58 -14.39
N SER A 75 10.28 -12.61 -14.65
CA SER A 75 9.86 -13.92 -15.14
C SER A 75 9.00 -14.72 -14.15
N ASN A 76 9.24 -14.54 -12.84
CA ASN A 76 8.51 -15.23 -11.76
C ASN A 76 7.56 -14.32 -10.99
N SER A 77 6.97 -13.32 -11.66
CA SER A 77 6.10 -12.34 -11.06
C SER A 77 4.62 -12.64 -11.30
N ILE A 78 3.78 -12.05 -10.44
CA ILE A 78 2.36 -11.88 -10.71
C ILE A 78 2.07 -10.44 -11.16
N PRO A 79 1.02 -10.20 -11.99
CA PRO A 79 0.65 -8.85 -12.40
C PRO A 79 0.05 -8.07 -11.22
N CYS A 80 0.34 -6.79 -11.17
CA CYS A 80 -0.25 -5.80 -10.28
C CYS A 80 -0.68 -4.59 -11.09
N GLY A 81 -1.68 -3.84 -10.63
CA GLY A 81 -2.19 -2.67 -11.35
C GLY A 81 -1.20 -1.52 -11.42
N PHE A 82 -1.14 -0.86 -12.56
CA PHE A 82 -0.33 0.35 -12.74
C PHE A 82 -0.87 1.49 -11.86
N GLY A 83 0.03 2.21 -11.20
CA GLY A 83 -0.32 3.29 -10.26
C GLY A 83 -0.99 2.81 -8.97
N SER A 84 -1.13 1.50 -8.76
CA SER A 84 -1.63 0.92 -7.52
C SER A 84 -0.48 0.37 -6.68
N THR A 85 -0.65 0.39 -5.36
CA THR A 85 0.32 -0.18 -4.41
C THR A 85 -0.27 -1.42 -3.76
N PRO A 86 0.42 -2.57 -3.75
CA PRO A 86 -0.03 -3.73 -3.00
C PRO A 86 -0.17 -3.42 -1.51
N ILE A 87 -1.13 -4.06 -0.85
CA ILE A 87 -1.30 -3.96 0.60
C ILE A 87 -0.93 -5.29 1.23
N VAL A 88 -0.03 -5.25 2.21
CA VAL A 88 0.26 -6.38 3.08
C VAL A 88 -0.34 -6.09 4.45
N THR A 89 -1.21 -6.98 4.91
CA THR A 89 -1.87 -6.82 6.21
C THR A 89 -1.11 -7.59 7.30
N GLU A 90 -1.44 -7.31 8.55
CA GLU A 90 -0.86 -8.02 9.72
C GLU A 90 -1.15 -9.53 9.68
N SER A 91 -2.23 -9.95 9.02
CA SER A 91 -2.55 -11.36 8.79
C SER A 91 -1.58 -12.07 7.82
N GLY A 92 -0.67 -11.33 7.18
CA GLY A 92 0.22 -11.83 6.12
C GLY A 92 -0.45 -11.96 4.75
N SER A 93 -1.69 -11.49 4.60
CA SER A 93 -2.37 -11.43 3.31
C SER A 93 -1.79 -10.35 2.43
N VAL A 94 -1.63 -10.63 1.14
CA VAL A 94 -1.19 -9.65 0.14
C VAL A 94 -2.35 -9.37 -0.80
N TYR A 95 -2.75 -8.11 -0.90
CA TYR A 95 -3.78 -7.64 -1.81
C TYR A 95 -3.16 -6.90 -2.98
N THR A 96 -3.54 -7.28 -4.20
CA THR A 96 -3.23 -6.53 -5.42
C THR A 96 -4.48 -5.88 -5.96
N PHE A 97 -4.33 -4.72 -6.54
CA PHE A 97 -5.42 -3.90 -7.10
C PHE A 97 -5.34 -3.89 -8.63
N PRO A 98 -6.44 -3.58 -9.34
CA PRO A 98 -6.38 -3.20 -10.75
C PRO A 98 -5.63 -1.87 -10.92
N ASP A 99 -5.42 -1.43 -12.17
CA ASP A 99 -4.83 -0.13 -12.45
C ASP A 99 -5.63 0.98 -11.74
N TYR A 100 -4.93 1.85 -11.03
CA TYR A 100 -5.57 2.85 -10.16
C TYR A 100 -6.56 3.76 -10.89
N MET A 101 -6.21 4.21 -12.07
CA MET A 101 -7.01 5.10 -12.92
C MET A 101 -7.40 4.42 -14.25
N GLY A 102 -7.31 3.09 -14.32
CA GLY A 102 -7.49 2.34 -15.56
C GLY A 102 -8.87 1.71 -15.70
N ASN A 103 -9.08 1.11 -16.88
CA ASN A 103 -10.29 0.36 -17.24
C ASN A 103 -10.04 -1.15 -17.35
N THR A 104 -8.99 -1.66 -16.70
CA THR A 104 -8.67 -3.08 -16.67
C THR A 104 -9.70 -3.86 -15.83
N LYS A 105 -9.61 -5.18 -15.86
CA LYS A 105 -10.48 -6.06 -15.07
C LYS A 105 -10.53 -5.60 -13.62
N ALA A 106 -11.71 -5.23 -13.14
CA ALA A 106 -11.90 -4.60 -11.86
C ALA A 106 -12.04 -5.67 -10.75
N GLU A 107 -10.90 -6.21 -10.35
CA GLU A 107 -10.80 -7.17 -9.24
C GLU A 107 -9.66 -6.78 -8.30
N ILE A 108 -9.94 -6.84 -6.99
CA ILE A 108 -8.93 -6.87 -5.95
C ILE A 108 -8.65 -8.34 -5.66
N THR A 109 -7.42 -8.79 -5.84
CA THR A 109 -7.04 -10.19 -5.61
C THR A 109 -6.26 -10.33 -4.31
N ARG A 110 -6.65 -11.30 -3.49
CA ARG A 110 -5.94 -11.69 -2.27
C ARG A 110 -5.04 -12.88 -2.54
N TYR A 111 -3.80 -12.78 -2.09
CA TYR A 111 -2.79 -13.84 -2.16
C TYR A 111 -2.25 -14.20 -0.77
N LYS A 112 -1.81 -15.46 -0.65
CA LYS A 112 -0.88 -15.94 0.35
C LYS A 112 0.42 -16.34 -0.37
N ILE A 113 1.54 -16.31 0.34
CA ILE A 113 2.84 -16.73 -0.19
C ILE A 113 3.28 -17.94 0.61
N ASN A 114 3.62 -19.04 -0.05
CA ASN A 114 4.20 -20.22 0.57
C ASN A 114 5.66 -19.97 0.98
N GLY A 115 6.20 -20.79 1.87
CA GLY A 115 7.57 -20.66 2.37
C GLY A 115 8.66 -20.67 1.28
N ASP A 116 8.38 -21.21 0.10
CA ASP A 116 9.26 -21.21 -1.08
C ASP A 116 9.14 -19.96 -1.97
N GLY A 117 8.22 -19.05 -1.65
CA GLY A 117 7.95 -17.83 -2.44
C GLY A 117 6.85 -17.99 -3.49
N THR A 118 6.19 -19.15 -3.57
CA THR A 118 5.10 -19.38 -4.52
C THR A 118 3.83 -18.63 -4.12
N TRP A 119 3.23 -17.92 -5.07
CA TRP A 119 1.99 -17.18 -4.90
C TRP A 119 0.77 -18.10 -4.97
N VAL A 120 -0.11 -18.03 -3.96
CA VAL A 120 -1.38 -18.78 -3.92
C VAL A 120 -2.54 -17.80 -3.86
N LYS A 121 -3.31 -17.70 -4.95
CA LYS A 121 -4.54 -16.90 -5.00
C LYS A 121 -5.57 -17.46 -4.02
N GLN A 122 -6.02 -16.63 -3.08
CA GLN A 122 -7.02 -16.99 -2.06
C GLN A 122 -8.44 -16.59 -2.46
N GLY A 123 -8.59 -15.66 -3.37
CA GLY A 123 -9.87 -15.16 -3.86
C GLY A 123 -9.74 -13.80 -4.54
N ALA A 124 -10.88 -13.28 -5.02
CA ALA A 124 -10.95 -11.96 -5.62
C ALA A 124 -12.28 -11.27 -5.31
N LEU A 125 -12.21 -9.99 -4.99
CA LEU A 125 -13.35 -9.11 -4.78
C LEU A 125 -13.61 -8.31 -6.06
N SER A 126 -14.75 -8.51 -6.69
CA SER A 126 -15.17 -7.72 -7.85
C SER A 126 -15.54 -6.29 -7.42
N ILE A 127 -15.05 -5.31 -8.17
CA ILE A 127 -15.34 -3.88 -7.98
C ILE A 127 -15.70 -3.25 -9.33
N PRO A 128 -16.43 -2.12 -9.35
CA PRO A 128 -16.63 -1.37 -10.59
C PRO A 128 -15.32 -0.86 -11.21
N ALA A 129 -15.22 -0.81 -12.54
CA ALA A 129 -14.00 -0.37 -13.23
C ALA A 129 -13.57 1.07 -12.86
N SER A 130 -14.52 1.96 -12.58
CA SER A 130 -14.25 3.35 -12.17
C SER A 130 -13.97 3.52 -10.66
N ALA A 131 -13.83 2.43 -9.91
CA ALA A 131 -13.76 2.50 -8.45
C ALA A 131 -12.51 3.20 -7.91
N ALA A 132 -11.38 3.17 -8.63
CA ALA A 132 -10.08 3.66 -8.16
C ALA A 132 -9.80 3.19 -6.73
N ALA A 133 -9.80 1.85 -6.54
CA ALA A 133 -9.54 1.24 -5.25
C ALA A 133 -8.08 1.48 -4.83
N CYS A 134 -7.84 1.88 -3.57
CA CYS A 134 -6.51 2.33 -3.20
C CYS A 134 -6.00 1.88 -1.83
N ASN A 135 -6.86 1.50 -0.90
CA ASN A 135 -6.39 1.10 0.43
C ASN A 135 -7.30 0.04 1.06
N ILE A 136 -6.70 -0.91 1.80
CA ILE A 136 -7.42 -1.94 2.56
C ILE A 136 -6.94 -1.94 4.01
N VAL A 137 -7.91 -2.07 4.93
CA VAL A 137 -7.65 -2.30 6.36
C VAL A 137 -8.52 -3.45 6.84
N GLU A 138 -7.90 -4.50 7.41
CA GLU A 138 -8.62 -5.62 8.02
C GLU A 138 -8.98 -5.28 9.47
N ALA A 139 -10.27 -5.37 9.81
CA ALA A 139 -10.76 -5.25 11.18
C ALA A 139 -10.82 -6.60 11.88
N SER A 140 -11.07 -7.68 11.14
CA SER A 140 -11.08 -9.05 11.60
C SER A 140 -10.90 -10.03 10.44
N LYS A 141 -10.89 -11.34 10.71
CA LYS A 141 -10.87 -12.39 9.68
C LYS A 141 -12.13 -12.39 8.80
N GLU A 142 -13.21 -11.75 9.24
CA GLU A 142 -14.50 -11.73 8.53
C GLU A 142 -14.90 -10.33 8.06
N LYS A 143 -14.12 -9.30 8.41
CA LYS A 143 -14.45 -7.91 8.10
C LYS A 143 -13.23 -7.09 7.76
N ALA A 144 -13.25 -6.51 6.58
CA ALA A 144 -12.26 -5.57 6.09
C ALA A 144 -12.95 -4.41 5.34
N TYR A 145 -12.22 -3.32 5.22
CA TYR A 145 -12.64 -2.11 4.52
C TYR A 145 -11.73 -1.85 3.34
N VAL A 146 -12.31 -1.44 2.21
CA VAL A 146 -11.56 -0.92 1.06
C VAL A 146 -12.11 0.43 0.64
N SER A 147 -11.23 1.41 0.50
CA SER A 147 -11.60 2.71 -0.06
C SER A 147 -11.70 2.64 -1.58
N LEU A 148 -12.87 3.01 -2.11
CA LEU A 148 -13.17 3.11 -3.53
C LEU A 148 -13.29 4.60 -3.88
N GLN A 149 -12.14 5.22 -4.11
CA GLN A 149 -12.00 6.67 -4.21
C GLN A 149 -12.85 7.27 -5.33
N GLY A 150 -12.90 6.61 -6.49
CA GLY A 150 -13.67 7.07 -7.65
C GLY A 150 -15.17 7.08 -7.42
N LEU A 151 -15.66 6.30 -6.45
CA LEU A 151 -17.10 6.18 -6.13
C LEU A 151 -17.50 6.98 -4.88
N GLY A 152 -16.53 7.51 -4.12
CA GLY A 152 -16.82 8.21 -2.86
C GLY A 152 -17.32 7.29 -1.74
N ILE A 153 -16.96 6.01 -1.76
CA ILE A 153 -17.45 5.02 -0.79
C ILE A 153 -16.31 4.26 -0.11
N VAL A 154 -16.60 3.70 1.06
CA VAL A 154 -15.81 2.65 1.69
C VAL A 154 -16.60 1.35 1.61
N ARG A 155 -16.08 0.34 0.91
CA ARG A 155 -16.70 -0.99 0.82
C ARG A 155 -16.29 -1.84 1.99
N ILE A 156 -17.27 -2.49 2.60
CA ILE A 156 -17.07 -3.53 3.61
C ILE A 156 -17.11 -4.88 2.89
N PHE A 157 -16.12 -5.73 3.16
CA PHE A 157 -16.07 -7.07 2.59
C PHE A 157 -15.53 -8.08 3.60
N ASN A 158 -15.83 -9.36 3.36
CA ASN A 158 -15.23 -10.46 4.10
C ASN A 158 -13.89 -10.81 3.46
N PRO A 159 -12.73 -10.59 4.14
CA PRO A 159 -11.42 -10.85 3.57
C PRO A 159 -11.13 -12.35 3.38
N THR A 160 -11.78 -13.25 4.14
CA THR A 160 -11.60 -14.69 3.99
C THR A 160 -12.28 -15.22 2.73
N THR A 161 -13.51 -14.80 2.44
CA THR A 161 -14.29 -15.24 1.26
C THR A 161 -14.17 -14.32 0.07
N MET A 162 -13.59 -13.12 0.24
CA MET A 162 -13.50 -12.06 -0.77
C MET A 162 -14.87 -11.64 -1.31
N THR A 163 -15.88 -11.59 -0.44
CA THR A 163 -17.25 -11.22 -0.79
C THR A 163 -17.63 -9.87 -0.20
N LYS A 164 -18.34 -9.06 -0.99
CA LYS A 164 -18.93 -7.78 -0.52
C LYS A 164 -19.94 -8.04 0.60
N ILE A 165 -19.89 -7.21 1.65
CA ILE A 165 -20.89 -7.16 2.72
C ILE A 165 -21.81 -5.95 2.52
N ALA A 166 -21.25 -4.74 2.48
CA ALA A 166 -21.98 -3.48 2.35
C ALA A 166 -21.10 -2.38 1.75
N ASP A 167 -21.68 -1.22 1.50
CA ASP A 167 -20.97 0.01 1.16
C ASP A 167 -21.37 1.11 2.14
N ILE A 168 -20.39 1.90 2.60
CA ILE A 168 -20.59 3.13 3.38
C ILE A 168 -20.44 4.27 2.39
N ASP A 169 -21.52 4.98 2.14
CA ASP A 169 -21.52 6.16 1.26
C ASP A 169 -20.99 7.38 2.01
N LEU A 170 -19.98 8.03 1.48
CA LEU A 170 -19.36 9.24 2.02
C LEU A 170 -19.68 10.49 1.18
N ASN A 171 -20.49 10.36 0.12
CA ASN A 171 -20.75 11.46 -0.82
C ASN A 171 -21.45 12.66 -0.18
N ASP A 172 -22.19 12.47 0.93
CA ASP A 172 -22.78 13.59 1.70
C ASP A 172 -21.73 14.46 2.42
N LEU A 173 -20.48 13.95 2.56
CA LEU A 173 -19.35 14.69 3.16
C LEU A 173 -18.55 15.50 2.12
N LYS A 174 -18.94 15.48 0.86
CA LYS A 174 -18.24 16.22 -0.21
C LYS A 174 -18.40 17.73 -0.03
N GLN A 175 -17.35 18.46 -0.36
CA GLN A 175 -17.43 19.89 -0.55
C GLN A 175 -18.12 20.25 -1.86
N LYS A 176 -18.57 21.50 -1.97
CA LYS A 176 -19.17 22.00 -3.22
C LYS A 176 -18.20 21.80 -4.39
N GLU A 177 -18.73 21.26 -5.50
CA GLU A 177 -17.99 21.03 -6.76
C GLU A 177 -16.79 20.08 -6.66
N THR A 178 -16.73 19.23 -5.60
CA THR A 178 -15.71 18.22 -5.45
C THR A 178 -16.30 16.80 -5.43
N ARG A 179 -15.41 15.81 -5.52
CA ARG A 179 -15.66 14.42 -5.11
C ARG A 179 -15.01 14.22 -3.75
N VAL A 180 -15.68 13.53 -2.83
CA VAL A 180 -15.17 13.27 -1.47
C VAL A 180 -13.84 12.52 -1.47
N ALA A 181 -13.67 11.59 -2.40
CA ALA A 181 -12.44 10.87 -2.70
C ALA A 181 -11.76 10.24 -1.47
N PRO A 182 -12.37 9.21 -0.81
CA PRO A 182 -11.76 8.49 0.30
C PRO A 182 -10.46 7.81 -0.13
N ALA A 183 -9.43 7.92 0.72
CA ALA A 183 -8.07 7.45 0.41
C ALA A 183 -7.54 6.47 1.47
N ALA A 184 -6.34 6.69 2.03
CA ALA A 184 -5.78 5.78 3.00
C ALA A 184 -6.52 5.83 4.34
N MET A 185 -6.52 4.69 5.04
CA MET A 185 -7.33 4.44 6.22
C MET A 185 -6.50 3.80 7.32
N ILE A 186 -6.91 4.00 8.57
CA ILE A 186 -6.35 3.31 9.74
C ILE A 186 -7.43 3.06 10.80
N ILE A 187 -7.33 1.95 11.52
CA ILE A 187 -8.20 1.65 12.67
C ILE A 187 -7.44 1.95 13.96
N ARG A 188 -8.09 2.70 14.85
CA ARG A 188 -7.65 2.91 16.23
C ARG A 188 -8.83 2.80 17.17
N ASP A 189 -8.73 1.91 18.17
CA ASP A 189 -9.71 1.73 19.25
C ASP A 189 -11.17 1.58 18.74
N GLY A 190 -11.36 0.74 17.70
CA GLY A 190 -12.67 0.47 17.11
C GLY A 190 -13.23 1.58 16.20
N LYS A 191 -12.44 2.60 15.89
CA LYS A 191 -12.78 3.66 14.95
C LYS A 191 -11.89 3.58 13.71
N LEU A 192 -12.50 3.61 12.54
CA LEU A 192 -11.83 3.70 11.24
C LEU A 192 -11.73 5.16 10.83
N PHE A 193 -10.52 5.66 10.68
CA PHE A 193 -10.22 7.00 10.16
C PHE A 193 -9.91 6.89 8.66
N VAL A 194 -10.61 7.66 7.85
CA VAL A 194 -10.51 7.65 6.38
C VAL A 194 -10.13 9.05 5.90
N GLY A 195 -8.99 9.19 5.25
CA GLY A 195 -8.61 10.47 4.61
C GLY A 195 -9.55 10.81 3.46
N LEU A 196 -10.02 12.06 3.40
CA LEU A 196 -10.90 12.59 2.36
C LEU A 196 -10.16 13.65 1.56
N ASN A 197 -9.93 13.39 0.27
CA ASN A 197 -9.07 14.26 -0.56
C ASN A 197 -9.79 15.43 -1.21
N GLN A 198 -11.14 15.43 -1.23
CA GLN A 198 -11.97 16.54 -1.76
C GLN A 198 -11.46 17.06 -3.10
N MET A 199 -11.42 16.20 -4.11
CA MET A 199 -10.83 16.51 -5.42
C MET A 199 -11.85 17.11 -6.40
N ASN A 200 -11.43 18.13 -7.14
CA ASN A 200 -12.15 18.63 -8.31
C ASN A 200 -12.01 17.71 -9.54
N GLY A 201 -12.52 18.12 -10.69
CA GLY A 201 -12.43 17.37 -11.94
C GLY A 201 -11.00 17.16 -12.49
N GLN A 202 -10.03 17.94 -12.03
CA GLN A 202 -8.60 17.83 -12.36
C GLN A 202 -7.81 17.02 -11.31
N TYR A 203 -8.49 16.33 -10.40
CA TYR A 203 -7.89 15.55 -9.31
C TYR A 203 -7.07 16.38 -8.31
N MET A 204 -7.37 17.67 -8.19
CA MET A 204 -6.69 18.59 -7.29
C MET A 204 -7.62 19.06 -6.17
N PRO A 205 -7.07 19.35 -4.96
CA PRO A 205 -7.83 20.00 -3.91
C PRO A 205 -8.22 21.43 -4.32
N THR A 206 -9.28 21.97 -3.71
CA THR A 206 -9.78 23.32 -3.99
C THR A 206 -9.55 24.29 -2.84
N CYS A 207 -9.18 23.79 -1.67
CA CYS A 207 -8.96 24.59 -0.46
C CYS A 207 -7.99 23.87 0.50
N ASN A 208 -7.46 24.61 1.46
CA ASN A 208 -6.58 24.09 2.51
C ASN A 208 -7.40 23.54 3.70
N ASN A 209 -8.13 22.44 3.47
CA ASN A 209 -8.83 21.74 4.54
C ASN A 209 -8.24 20.33 4.70
N ILE A 210 -7.92 19.96 5.94
CA ILE A 210 -7.63 18.57 6.30
C ILE A 210 -8.97 17.93 6.64
N GLU A 211 -9.35 16.88 5.90
CA GLU A 211 -10.64 16.25 6.11
C GLU A 211 -10.52 14.74 6.25
N LEU A 212 -11.24 14.18 7.24
CA LEU A 212 -11.37 12.74 7.45
C LEU A 212 -12.81 12.38 7.81
N ALA A 213 -13.22 11.18 7.42
CA ALA A 213 -14.38 10.54 8.02
C ALA A 213 -13.93 9.63 9.17
N MET A 214 -14.64 9.66 10.29
CA MET A 214 -14.50 8.68 11.36
C MET A 214 -15.73 7.78 11.38
N ILE A 215 -15.48 6.48 11.25
CA ILE A 215 -16.51 5.45 11.14
C ILE A 215 -16.37 4.49 12.33
N ASP A 216 -17.47 4.17 12.99
CA ASP A 216 -17.50 3.15 14.05
C ASP A 216 -17.43 1.76 13.42
N VAL A 217 -16.40 0.97 13.78
CA VAL A 217 -16.15 -0.35 13.22
C VAL A 217 -17.22 -1.38 13.61
N LYS A 218 -17.94 -1.17 14.72
CA LYS A 218 -18.99 -2.09 15.18
C LYS A 218 -20.31 -1.88 14.43
N THR A 219 -20.67 -0.63 14.14
CA THR A 219 -21.96 -0.27 13.54
C THR A 219 -21.86 0.08 12.07
N ASP A 220 -20.65 0.30 11.55
CA ASP A 220 -20.33 0.76 10.18
C ASP A 220 -20.97 2.13 9.83
N LYS A 221 -21.21 2.95 10.84
CA LYS A 221 -21.78 4.28 10.65
C LYS A 221 -20.70 5.36 10.73
N VAL A 222 -20.84 6.36 9.87
CA VAL A 222 -20.08 7.61 10.01
C VAL A 222 -20.52 8.30 11.29
N GLU A 223 -19.60 8.47 12.23
CA GLU A 223 -19.86 9.17 13.49
C GLU A 223 -19.44 10.63 13.44
N LYS A 224 -18.42 10.93 12.62
CA LYS A 224 -17.86 12.28 12.58
C LYS A 224 -17.25 12.60 11.23
N HIS A 225 -17.50 13.81 10.72
CA HIS A 225 -16.71 14.47 9.69
C HIS A 225 -15.71 15.38 10.40
N ILE A 226 -14.44 15.01 10.35
CA ILE A 226 -13.34 15.78 10.95
C ILE A 226 -12.87 16.78 9.90
N VAL A 227 -12.89 18.07 10.24
CA VAL A 227 -12.44 19.14 9.35
C VAL A 227 -11.53 20.08 10.13
N ASN A 228 -10.33 20.31 9.63
CA ASN A 228 -9.43 21.33 10.16
C ASN A 228 -9.04 22.31 9.05
N THR A 229 -9.34 23.58 9.25
CA THR A 229 -9.05 24.69 8.33
C THR A 229 -7.90 25.58 8.82
N SER A 230 -7.49 25.43 10.08
CA SER A 230 -6.54 26.36 10.73
C SER A 230 -5.08 26.07 10.39
N LEU A 231 -4.75 24.83 10.06
CA LEU A 231 -3.38 24.42 9.75
C LEU A 231 -2.98 24.67 8.29
N GLU A 232 -3.93 25.04 7.45
CA GLU A 232 -3.71 25.41 6.04
C GLU A 232 -2.98 24.31 5.25
N LEU A 233 -3.37 23.06 5.47
CA LEU A 233 -2.93 21.86 4.76
C LEU A 233 -4.13 21.18 4.12
N CYS A 234 -3.93 20.42 3.06
CA CYS A 234 -5.01 19.72 2.36
C CYS A 234 -4.60 18.39 1.75
N PHE A 235 -5.58 17.69 1.18
CA PHE A 235 -5.41 16.38 0.57
C PHE A 235 -4.91 15.36 1.60
N ALA A 236 -5.77 15.08 2.59
CA ALA A 236 -5.46 14.18 3.70
C ALA A 236 -5.23 12.75 3.20
N THR A 237 -4.00 12.29 3.27
CA THR A 237 -3.45 11.02 2.78
C THR A 237 -3.26 10.92 1.26
N ARG A 238 -2.25 10.15 0.85
CA ARG A 238 -2.01 9.84 -0.56
C ARG A 238 -2.66 8.49 -0.90
N PRO A 239 -3.54 8.41 -1.90
CA PRO A 239 -4.30 7.18 -2.21
C PRO A 239 -3.44 5.95 -2.43
N ILE A 240 -2.31 6.11 -3.15
CA ILE A 240 -1.38 5.02 -3.50
C ILE A 240 -0.23 4.86 -2.50
N ASP A 241 -0.33 5.48 -1.32
CA ASP A 241 0.65 5.35 -0.25
C ASP A 241 -0.03 4.93 1.05
N PRO A 242 -0.07 3.63 1.36
CA PRO A 242 -0.67 3.14 2.60
C PRO A 242 -0.03 3.73 3.86
N GLY A 243 1.26 4.09 3.78
CA GLY A 243 1.99 4.73 4.87
C GLY A 243 1.68 6.21 5.07
N SER A 244 0.85 6.81 4.20
CA SER A 244 0.47 8.23 4.35
C SER A 244 -0.46 8.51 5.54
N ILE A 245 -0.98 7.47 6.18
CA ILE A 245 -1.60 7.50 7.50
C ILE A 245 -0.99 6.37 8.33
N PHE A 246 -0.47 6.68 9.51
CA PHE A 246 0.19 5.70 10.37
C PHE A 246 0.01 6.05 11.85
N MET A 247 0.30 5.11 12.72
CA MET A 247 0.17 5.27 14.17
C MET A 247 1.53 4.99 14.83
N ASP A 248 1.89 5.80 15.83
CA ASP A 248 3.08 5.58 16.63
C ASP A 248 2.80 4.67 17.84
N GLU A 249 3.82 4.42 18.67
CA GLU A 249 3.74 3.59 19.87
C GLU A 249 2.83 4.16 20.95
N ASN A 250 2.55 5.47 20.91
CA ASN A 250 1.62 6.15 21.79
C ASN A 250 0.18 6.11 21.29
N LYS A 251 -0.07 5.46 20.14
CA LYS A 251 -1.33 5.49 19.40
C LYS A 251 -1.72 6.90 18.87
N ASP A 252 -0.76 7.79 18.72
CA ASP A 252 -0.99 9.02 17.96
C ASP A 252 -1.08 8.69 16.48
N ILE A 253 -2.12 9.14 15.77
CA ILE A 253 -2.27 8.97 14.32
C ILE A 253 -1.63 10.16 13.64
N TYR A 254 -0.74 9.88 12.69
CA TYR A 254 -0.11 10.88 11.83
C TYR A 254 -0.65 10.78 10.40
N ILE A 255 -0.85 11.92 9.77
CA ILE A 255 -1.44 12.03 8.44
C ILE A 255 -0.52 12.87 7.57
N ASN A 256 -0.06 12.29 6.47
CA ASN A 256 0.69 13.00 5.44
C ASN A 256 -0.27 13.65 4.45
N CYS A 257 -0.42 14.95 4.54
CA CYS A 257 -1.20 15.78 3.62
C CYS A 257 -0.33 16.11 2.39
N ILE A 258 -0.86 15.86 1.20
CA ILE A 258 -0.11 15.98 -0.06
C ILE A 258 -0.18 17.40 -0.65
N GLY A 259 -1.15 18.21 -0.23
CA GLY A 259 -1.42 19.48 -0.87
C GLY A 259 -1.86 19.30 -2.32
N SER A 260 -1.46 20.20 -3.19
CA SER A 260 -1.66 20.09 -4.63
C SER A 260 -0.48 19.43 -5.35
N PHE A 261 0.31 18.59 -4.68
CA PHE A 261 1.58 18.06 -5.21
C PHE A 261 2.59 19.15 -5.64
N GLY A 262 2.42 20.38 -5.16
CA GLY A 262 3.23 21.53 -5.56
C GLY A 262 2.77 22.22 -6.86
N PHE A 263 1.69 21.78 -7.51
CA PHE A 263 1.20 22.37 -8.76
C PHE A 263 0.44 23.67 -8.56
N ILE A 264 -0.25 23.82 -7.44
CA ILE A 264 -1.05 25.04 -7.12
C ILE A 264 -0.43 25.73 -5.90
N PRO A 265 0.15 26.92 -6.06
CA PRO A 265 0.70 27.67 -4.94
C PRO A 265 -0.36 27.94 -3.87
N GLY A 266 0.03 27.81 -2.60
CA GLY A 266 -0.86 28.03 -1.47
C GLY A 266 -1.70 26.82 -1.03
N LEU A 267 -1.76 25.75 -1.83
CA LEU A 267 -2.35 24.47 -1.40
C LEU A 267 -1.23 23.54 -0.89
N ASN A 268 -1.04 23.53 0.41
CA ASN A 268 0.18 23.05 1.04
C ASN A 268 0.11 21.59 1.48
N GLY A 269 1.28 20.91 1.42
CA GLY A 269 1.51 19.59 1.99
C GLY A 269 2.23 19.62 3.34
N GLY A 270 2.18 18.49 4.05
CA GLY A 270 2.82 18.36 5.35
C GLY A 270 2.29 17.22 6.19
N ILE A 271 2.72 17.13 7.44
CA ILE A 271 2.29 16.10 8.38
C ILE A 271 1.52 16.74 9.53
N VAL A 272 0.38 16.17 9.88
CA VAL A 272 -0.43 16.53 11.06
C VAL A 272 -0.64 15.31 11.94
N ARG A 273 -1.20 15.52 13.13
CA ARG A 273 -1.42 14.48 14.13
C ARG A 273 -2.88 14.51 14.64
N ILE A 274 -3.42 13.32 14.94
CA ILE A 274 -4.57 13.14 15.84
C ILE A 274 -4.03 12.46 17.08
N LYS A 275 -3.99 13.18 18.20
CA LYS A 275 -3.45 12.69 19.46
C LYS A 275 -4.26 11.50 19.98
N ASN A 276 -3.61 10.57 20.67
CA ASN A 276 -4.28 9.49 21.37
C ASN A 276 -5.35 10.03 22.33
N GLY A 277 -6.52 9.39 22.35
CA GLY A 277 -7.67 9.87 23.11
C GLY A 277 -8.47 11.01 22.48
N SER A 278 -7.95 11.63 21.37
CA SER A 278 -8.68 12.64 20.58
C SER A 278 -9.21 12.04 19.28
N THR A 279 -10.24 12.68 18.73
CA THR A 279 -10.73 12.39 17.37
C THR A 279 -10.44 13.55 16.40
N ASP A 280 -9.98 14.68 16.89
CA ASP A 280 -9.71 15.87 16.09
C ASP A 280 -8.22 16.02 15.78
N VAL A 281 -7.93 16.71 14.68
CA VAL A 281 -6.56 17.11 14.34
C VAL A 281 -6.01 18.04 15.42
N ASP A 282 -4.83 17.70 15.93
CA ASP A 282 -4.13 18.47 16.96
C ASP A 282 -3.69 19.83 16.38
N PRO A 283 -4.21 20.97 16.85
CA PRO A 283 -3.88 22.27 16.31
C PRO A 283 -2.44 22.71 16.61
N ASP A 284 -1.79 22.09 17.61
CA ASP A 284 -0.44 22.45 18.06
C ASP A 284 0.66 21.60 17.42
N TYR A 285 0.25 20.59 16.61
CA TYR A 285 1.19 19.68 15.96
C TYR A 285 1.05 19.67 14.45
N TYR A 286 2.04 20.19 13.76
CA TYR A 286 2.15 20.11 12.30
C TYR A 286 3.61 20.27 11.83
N ILE A 287 3.90 19.74 10.64
CA ILE A 287 5.11 19.98 9.84
C ILE A 287 4.61 20.48 8.49
N ARG A 288 4.75 21.78 8.21
CA ARG A 288 4.36 22.40 6.92
C ARG A 288 5.57 22.49 6.01
N LEU A 289 5.47 21.91 4.81
CA LEU A 289 6.60 21.83 3.89
C LEU A 289 7.00 23.17 3.26
N ASP A 290 6.06 24.08 3.13
CA ASP A 290 6.32 25.45 2.66
C ASP A 290 7.10 26.31 3.68
N LYS A 291 7.13 25.89 4.97
CA LYS A 291 7.81 26.58 6.07
C LYS A 291 8.97 25.81 6.68
N THR A 292 9.03 24.49 6.46
CA THR A 292 10.06 23.63 7.05
C THR A 292 11.19 23.42 6.04
N GLU A 293 12.39 23.89 6.38
CA GLU A 293 13.56 23.59 5.58
C GLU A 293 13.93 22.10 5.71
N VAL A 294 14.22 21.47 4.58
CA VAL A 294 14.76 20.11 4.50
C VAL A 294 16.29 20.20 4.51
N ALA A 295 16.90 19.85 5.63
CA ALA A 295 18.34 19.95 5.80
C ALA A 295 19.09 19.12 4.73
N GLY A 296 19.98 19.75 3.98
CA GLY A 296 20.73 19.14 2.90
C GLY A 296 20.03 19.10 1.54
N LEU A 297 18.81 19.61 1.42
CA LEU A 297 18.11 19.78 0.15
C LEU A 297 18.50 21.11 -0.49
N THR A 298 18.96 21.08 -1.75
CA THR A 298 19.42 22.29 -2.45
C THR A 298 18.31 23.31 -2.71
N THR A 299 17.07 22.84 -2.85
CA THR A 299 15.89 23.68 -3.04
C THR A 299 15.30 24.20 -1.71
N LYS A 300 15.89 23.81 -0.58
CA LYS A 300 15.48 24.11 0.82
C LYS A 300 14.13 23.48 1.22
N HIS A 301 13.09 23.63 0.41
CA HIS A 301 11.73 23.16 0.69
C HIS A 301 11.32 22.05 -0.27
N ALA A 302 10.54 21.10 0.24
CA ALA A 302 9.87 20.08 -0.55
C ALA A 302 8.45 20.53 -0.90
N ASP A 303 7.92 20.01 -2.02
CA ASP A 303 6.55 20.27 -2.44
C ASP A 303 5.56 19.34 -1.74
N PHE A 304 5.93 18.04 -1.58
CA PHE A 304 5.17 17.05 -0.81
C PHE A 304 6.06 15.88 -0.39
N PHE A 305 5.56 15.02 0.52
CA PHE A 305 6.17 13.73 0.81
C PHE A 305 5.44 12.64 0.02
N GLY A 306 6.21 11.90 -0.80
CA GLY A 306 5.74 10.67 -1.45
C GLY A 306 6.31 9.44 -0.76
N MET A 307 5.53 8.37 -0.63
CA MET A 307 5.87 7.12 0.04
C MET A 307 6.45 7.35 1.44
N VAL A 308 5.61 7.16 2.44
CA VAL A 308 5.94 7.39 3.84
C VAL A 308 6.03 6.04 4.57
N TYR A 309 7.02 5.88 5.42
CA TYR A 309 7.21 4.70 6.25
C TYR A 309 7.58 5.09 7.68
N TYR A 310 6.76 4.72 8.65
CA TYR A 310 7.08 4.88 10.07
C TYR A 310 8.08 3.83 10.51
N GLY A 311 9.27 4.27 10.90
CA GLY A 311 10.38 3.38 11.29
C GLY A 311 10.44 3.05 12.78
N GLY A 312 9.58 3.68 13.59
CA GLY A 312 9.58 3.58 15.05
C GLY A 312 10.33 4.72 15.75
N ASN A 313 10.10 4.87 17.05
CA ASN A 313 10.76 5.88 17.90
C ASN A 313 10.64 7.33 17.40
N GLY A 314 9.54 7.67 16.78
CA GLY A 314 9.28 8.99 16.22
C GLY A 314 10.08 9.31 14.94
N LYS A 315 10.66 8.31 14.28
CA LYS A 315 11.35 8.46 12.99
C LYS A 315 10.49 7.98 11.84
N VAL A 316 10.34 8.84 10.84
CA VAL A 316 9.65 8.55 9.59
C VAL A 316 10.64 8.68 8.45
N TYR A 317 10.57 7.75 7.52
CA TYR A 317 11.33 7.76 6.27
C TYR A 317 10.36 8.07 5.14
N ALA A 318 10.76 8.95 4.23
CA ALA A 318 9.92 9.39 3.13
C ALA A 318 10.77 9.77 1.91
N TYR A 319 10.09 9.98 0.79
CA TYR A 319 10.66 10.71 -0.33
C TYR A 319 10.15 12.16 -0.30
N ALA A 320 11.05 13.12 -0.12
CA ALA A 320 10.73 14.53 -0.33
C ALA A 320 10.76 14.82 -1.83
N ASN A 321 9.62 15.22 -2.40
CA ASN A 321 9.55 15.70 -3.78
C ASN A 321 9.87 17.19 -3.84
N SER A 322 10.68 17.57 -4.81
CA SER A 322 10.81 18.98 -5.21
C SER A 322 11.01 19.05 -6.72
N PHE A 323 10.04 19.59 -7.43
CA PHE A 323 10.12 19.74 -8.89
C PHE A 323 11.30 20.61 -9.35
N ARG A 324 11.82 21.48 -8.46
CA ARG A 324 12.97 22.33 -8.73
C ARG A 324 14.31 21.59 -8.74
N LEU A 325 14.35 20.30 -8.34
CA LEU A 325 15.56 19.46 -8.43
C LEU A 325 15.91 19.08 -9.87
N ASP A 326 14.91 19.10 -10.76
CA ASP A 326 15.09 18.77 -12.18
C ASP A 326 14.54 19.93 -13.05
N PRO A 327 15.31 20.45 -14.02
CA PRO A 327 14.81 21.49 -14.93
C PRO A 327 13.54 21.12 -15.69
N ASN A 328 13.28 19.84 -15.88
CA ASN A 328 12.08 19.30 -16.51
C ASN A 328 10.99 18.87 -15.52
N GLY A 329 11.19 19.06 -14.21
CA GLY A 329 10.32 18.54 -13.16
C GLY A 329 8.84 18.86 -13.34
N LEU A 330 8.50 20.10 -13.68
CA LEU A 330 7.11 20.51 -13.97
C LEU A 330 6.63 20.16 -15.39
N LYS A 331 7.55 19.94 -16.35
CA LYS A 331 7.18 19.60 -17.73
C LYS A 331 6.78 18.14 -17.89
N ASN A 332 7.52 17.25 -17.25
CA ASN A 332 7.19 15.83 -17.16
C ASN A 332 7.44 15.32 -15.73
N PRO A 333 6.46 15.49 -14.83
CA PRO A 333 6.60 15.12 -13.43
C PRO A 333 6.71 13.61 -13.19
N TYR A 334 6.39 12.77 -14.19
CA TYR A 334 6.38 11.30 -14.03
C TYR A 334 7.76 10.65 -14.16
N VAL A 335 8.68 11.25 -14.90
CA VAL A 335 10.01 10.68 -15.19
C VAL A 335 11.18 11.53 -14.69
N SER A 336 10.91 12.77 -14.29
CA SER A 336 11.95 13.68 -13.80
C SER A 336 12.49 13.25 -12.45
N LEU A 337 13.78 13.51 -12.21
CA LEU A 337 14.47 13.16 -10.96
C LEU A 337 14.17 14.22 -9.87
N THR A 338 13.06 14.04 -9.18
CA THR A 338 12.51 15.03 -8.26
C THR A 338 12.29 14.52 -6.83
N ASN A 339 12.59 13.24 -6.56
CA ASN A 339 12.32 12.62 -5.26
C ASN A 339 13.63 12.22 -4.57
N ILE A 340 13.88 12.76 -3.38
CA ILE A 340 15.05 12.43 -2.58
C ILE A 340 14.66 11.78 -1.25
N PRO A 341 15.33 10.68 -0.85
CA PRO A 341 15.09 10.06 0.46
C PRO A 341 15.42 10.97 1.62
N VAL A 342 14.51 11.06 2.58
CA VAL A 342 14.65 11.86 3.79
C VAL A 342 14.31 11.07 5.04
N VAL A 343 14.85 11.50 6.18
CA VAL A 343 14.38 11.16 7.52
C VAL A 343 13.67 12.35 8.14
N ILE A 344 12.53 12.08 8.76
CA ILE A 344 11.71 13.05 9.48
C ILE A 344 11.75 12.67 10.96
N ASP A 345 12.07 13.62 11.80
CA ASP A 345 11.95 13.49 13.25
C ASP A 345 10.63 14.14 13.70
N LEU A 346 9.66 13.30 14.09
CA LEU A 346 8.34 13.78 14.49
C LEU A 346 8.39 14.59 15.79
N LYS A 347 9.32 14.28 16.70
CA LYS A 347 9.45 14.97 17.99
C LYS A 347 10.10 16.34 17.83
N GLN A 348 11.14 16.43 17.00
CA GLN A 348 11.84 17.68 16.72
C GLN A 348 11.20 18.49 15.58
N LYS A 349 10.23 17.91 14.86
CA LYS A 349 9.61 18.48 13.67
C LYS A 349 10.63 18.89 12.60
N THR A 350 11.68 18.08 12.42
CA THR A 350 12.78 18.34 11.47
C THR A 350 12.80 17.33 10.34
N VAL A 351 13.30 17.75 9.18
CA VAL A 351 13.44 16.91 7.98
C VAL A 351 14.87 17.04 7.47
N ALA A 352 15.50 15.92 7.13
CA ALA A 352 16.86 15.91 6.59
C ALA A 352 17.03 14.88 5.48
N VAL A 353 17.79 15.25 4.46
CA VAL A 353 18.19 14.34 3.38
C VAL A 353 19.07 13.21 3.93
N ILE A 354 18.82 11.97 3.48
CA ILE A 354 19.69 10.83 3.77
C ILE A 354 20.91 10.93 2.84
N LYS A 355 22.04 11.34 3.40
CA LYS A 355 23.30 11.51 2.65
C LYS A 355 23.74 10.20 1.99
N GLY A 356 24.14 10.27 0.73
CA GLY A 356 24.59 9.11 -0.05
C GLY A 356 23.48 8.40 -0.83
N MET A 357 22.23 8.79 -0.65
CA MET A 357 21.13 8.38 -1.51
C MET A 357 21.04 9.28 -2.75
N GLU A 358 20.67 8.67 -3.88
CA GLU A 358 20.45 9.36 -5.15
C GLU A 358 19.00 9.87 -5.26
N ILE A 359 18.82 10.90 -6.09
CA ILE A 359 17.50 11.41 -6.46
C ILE A 359 16.83 10.41 -7.42
N SER A 360 15.58 10.05 -7.14
CA SER A 360 14.79 9.12 -7.93
C SER A 360 13.72 9.84 -8.77
N ASN A 361 13.25 9.18 -9.82
CA ASN A 361 12.00 9.56 -10.45
C ASN A 361 10.80 9.10 -9.59
N PRO A 362 9.59 9.66 -9.75
CA PRO A 362 8.45 9.33 -8.89
C PRO A 362 7.82 7.96 -9.15
N GLN A 363 8.11 7.30 -10.27
CA GLN A 363 7.65 5.94 -10.55
C GLN A 363 8.49 4.88 -9.83
N GLY A 364 9.74 5.22 -9.48
CA GLY A 364 10.70 4.34 -8.82
C GLY A 364 10.90 4.68 -7.35
N ILE A 365 9.82 4.92 -6.59
CA ILE A 365 9.91 5.17 -5.15
C ILE A 365 9.16 4.09 -4.37
N ALA A 366 9.83 3.49 -3.40
CA ALA A 366 9.29 2.53 -2.46
C ALA A 366 10.03 2.64 -1.14
N ILE A 367 9.38 2.36 -0.03
CA ILE A 367 10.03 2.29 1.28
C ILE A 367 9.48 1.10 2.05
N GLY A 368 10.37 0.39 2.74
CA GLY A 368 10.03 -0.66 3.68
C GLY A 368 11.17 -0.90 4.64
N LYS A 369 11.03 -1.91 5.46
CA LYS A 369 12.05 -2.30 6.44
C LYS A 369 12.41 -3.77 6.27
N HIS A 370 13.69 -4.10 6.33
CA HIS A 370 14.17 -5.46 6.43
C HIS A 370 15.10 -5.57 7.63
N LYS A 371 14.68 -6.26 8.69
CA LYS A 371 15.39 -6.32 9.98
C LYS A 371 15.65 -4.90 10.53
N ASN A 372 16.90 -4.52 10.73
CA ASN A 372 17.30 -3.18 11.19
C ASN A 372 17.58 -2.17 10.06
N LEU A 373 17.37 -2.55 8.79
CA LEU A 373 17.63 -1.71 7.65
C LEU A 373 16.32 -1.12 7.08
N ILE A 374 16.33 0.15 6.73
CA ILE A 374 15.31 0.76 5.88
C ILE A 374 15.70 0.52 4.43
N VAL A 375 14.76 0.06 3.63
CA VAL A 375 14.95 -0.25 2.22
C VAL A 375 14.23 0.78 1.37
N PHE A 376 14.95 1.39 0.44
CA PHE A 376 14.43 2.40 -0.48
C PHE A 376 14.49 1.86 -1.91
N GLY A 377 13.35 1.78 -2.58
CA GLY A 377 13.30 1.61 -4.03
C GLY A 377 13.66 2.93 -4.72
N SER A 378 14.60 2.91 -5.66
CA SER A 378 15.04 4.11 -6.36
C SER A 378 15.34 3.81 -7.84
N ALA A 379 14.72 4.61 -8.72
CA ALA A 379 15.07 4.65 -10.14
C ALA A 379 15.84 5.94 -10.41
N ASN A 380 17.15 5.82 -10.42
CA ASN A 380 18.07 6.93 -10.44
C ASN A 380 19.11 6.80 -11.57
N LYS A 381 20.00 7.79 -11.70
CA LYS A 381 21.02 7.81 -12.78
C LYS A 381 22.05 6.69 -12.71
N LYS A 382 22.24 6.03 -11.55
CA LYS A 382 23.24 4.98 -11.38
C LYS A 382 22.67 3.60 -11.68
N ALA A 383 21.56 3.24 -11.00
CA ALA A 383 20.90 1.96 -11.18
C ALA A 383 19.49 1.99 -10.58
N ASN A 384 18.56 1.27 -11.22
CA ASN A 384 17.23 1.02 -10.66
C ASN A 384 17.31 -0.16 -9.71
N GLY A 385 16.82 0.01 -8.48
CA GLY A 385 16.86 -1.07 -7.50
C GLY A 385 16.52 -0.64 -6.09
N PHE A 386 16.73 -1.57 -5.16
CA PHE A 386 16.44 -1.40 -3.74
C PHE A 386 17.74 -1.21 -2.96
N TYR A 387 17.87 -0.02 -2.40
CA TYR A 387 19.01 0.44 -1.60
C TYR A 387 18.70 0.31 -0.12
N THR A 388 19.72 0.16 0.71
CA THR A 388 19.56 0.05 2.15
C THR A 388 20.10 1.28 2.87
N TYR A 389 19.46 1.64 3.97
CA TYR A 389 19.92 2.63 4.91
C TYR A 389 19.90 2.02 6.32
N ASN A 390 21.03 2.08 7.01
CA ASN A 390 21.10 1.68 8.41
C ASN A 390 20.92 2.92 9.29
N PRO A 391 19.85 3.02 10.08
CA PRO A 391 19.57 4.18 10.91
C PRO A 391 20.64 4.45 12.00
N ASP A 392 21.23 3.39 12.54
CA ASP A 392 22.20 3.49 13.65
C ASP A 392 23.54 4.01 13.16
N THR A 393 24.04 3.43 12.06
CA THR A 393 25.36 3.80 11.48
C THR A 393 25.27 4.90 10.44
N LYS A 394 24.05 5.26 9.99
CA LYS A 394 23.77 6.21 8.90
C LYS A 394 24.42 5.83 7.57
N LYS A 395 24.76 4.57 7.37
CA LYS A 395 25.37 4.05 6.14
C LYS A 395 24.31 3.67 5.13
N VAL A 396 24.58 4.04 3.87
CA VAL A 396 23.82 3.65 2.68
C VAL A 396 24.55 2.52 1.98
N GLY A 397 23.82 1.55 1.47
CA GLY A 397 24.34 0.43 0.67
C GLY A 397 23.44 0.08 -0.51
N GLY A 398 23.97 -0.66 -1.45
CA GLY A 398 23.19 -1.21 -2.55
C GLY A 398 23.41 -0.53 -3.92
N PRO A 399 22.54 -0.89 -4.91
CA PRO A 399 21.31 -1.66 -4.73
C PRO A 399 21.58 -3.12 -4.37
N VAL A 400 20.86 -3.64 -3.39
CA VAL A 400 20.87 -5.07 -3.05
C VAL A 400 20.08 -5.86 -4.08
N ILE A 401 18.87 -5.44 -4.37
CA ILE A 401 18.05 -5.95 -5.47
C ILE A 401 18.13 -4.94 -6.61
N GLN A 402 18.67 -5.34 -7.75
CA GLN A 402 18.69 -4.54 -8.96
C GLN A 402 17.56 -5.01 -9.89
N VAL A 403 16.86 -4.07 -10.53
CA VAL A 403 15.73 -4.34 -11.41
C VAL A 403 15.85 -3.57 -12.72
N LYS A 404 15.21 -4.06 -13.78
CA LYS A 404 15.21 -3.39 -15.10
C LYS A 404 14.22 -2.23 -15.22
N GLY A 405 13.20 -2.18 -14.33
CA GLY A 405 12.18 -1.15 -14.32
C GLY A 405 12.26 -0.24 -13.09
N ASN A 406 11.15 0.39 -12.75
CA ASN A 406 11.01 1.28 -11.61
C ASN A 406 10.64 0.48 -10.35
N PRO A 407 11.46 0.45 -9.29
CA PRO A 407 11.13 -0.24 -8.04
C PRO A 407 10.03 0.55 -7.29
N SER A 408 8.81 0.00 -7.26
CA SER A 408 7.61 0.73 -6.84
C SER A 408 6.96 0.23 -5.55
N PHE A 409 7.43 -0.90 -5.01
CA PHE A 409 6.93 -1.45 -3.74
C PHE A 409 7.98 -2.36 -3.10
N PHE A 410 8.04 -2.39 -1.77
CA PHE A 410 8.87 -3.32 -0.99
C PHE A 410 8.21 -3.66 0.33
N HIS A 411 8.18 -4.95 0.67
CA HIS A 411 7.79 -5.43 2.00
C HIS A 411 8.64 -6.63 2.40
N SER A 412 8.98 -6.75 3.68
CA SER A 412 9.71 -7.88 4.24
C SER A 412 8.88 -8.58 5.31
N PHE A 413 8.76 -9.89 5.20
CA PHE A 413 8.16 -10.77 6.20
C PHE A 413 9.20 -11.25 7.23
N ALA A 414 10.49 -10.97 7.03
CA ALA A 414 11.53 -11.31 7.98
C ALA A 414 11.38 -10.49 9.27
N LYS A 415 11.31 -11.20 10.38
CA LYS A 415 11.25 -10.65 11.75
C LYS A 415 12.62 -10.22 12.28
#